data_937243529f62f2bd939d06a6bda7bf69
#
_entry.id   937243529f62f2bd939d06a6bda7bf69
#
_cell.length_a   1.000
_cell.length_b   1.000
_cell.length_c   1.000
_cell.angle_alpha   90.00
_cell.angle_beta   90.00
_cell.angle_gamma   90.00
#
_symmetry.space_group_name_H-M   'P 1'
#
loop_
_entity.id
_entity.type
_entity.pdbx_description
1 polymer ?
#
loop_
_entity_poly.entity_id
_entity_poly.type
_entity_poly.pdbx_seq_one_letter_code
_entity_poly.pdbx_strand_id
1 'polypeptide(L)'
;MSYHVEFSKRALKDLKKLDKSTASLILGWIRKNLEGCADPRVHGKGLTANHSGEWRYRVGDYRLLAEIQDGKLVILMLTSGHRSEVYQ
;
A
#
# COMPACT_ATOMS: atom_id res chain seq x y z
N MET A 1 17.81 -0.29 10.49
CA MET A 1 17.57 -0.02 9.07
C MET A 1 16.18 0.48 8.83
N SER A 2 16.06 1.40 7.93
CA SER A 2 14.75 1.97 7.63
C SER A 2 14.40 1.68 6.18
N TYR A 3 13.11 1.62 5.93
CA TYR A 3 12.60 1.34 4.60
C TYR A 3 12.10 2.59 3.93
N HIS A 4 12.42 2.71 2.66
CA HIS A 4 11.94 3.81 1.82
C HIS A 4 10.72 3.38 1.05
N VAL A 5 9.70 4.21 1.06
CA VAL A 5 8.49 3.93 0.28
C VAL A 5 8.64 4.49 -1.11
N GLU A 6 8.36 3.67 -2.10
CA GLU A 6 8.33 4.09 -3.50
C GLU A 6 6.99 3.69 -4.10
N PHE A 7 6.62 4.34 -5.19
CA PHE A 7 5.36 4.08 -5.85
C PHE A 7 5.60 3.66 -7.29
N SER A 8 4.94 2.59 -7.70
CA SER A 8 4.97 2.20 -9.11
C SER A 8 4.18 3.20 -9.94
N LYS A 9 4.35 3.12 -11.25
CA LYS A 9 3.55 3.96 -12.15
C LYS A 9 2.06 3.69 -11.97
N ARG A 10 1.70 2.43 -11.77
CA ARG A 10 0.31 2.07 -11.54
C ARG A 10 -0.22 2.71 -10.28
N ALA A 11 0.57 2.67 -9.22
CA ALA A 11 0.14 3.24 -7.95
C ALA A 11 -0.05 4.74 -8.07
N LEU A 12 0.83 5.41 -8.78
CA LEU A 12 0.69 6.85 -8.98
C LEU A 12 -0.58 7.19 -9.77
N LYS A 13 -0.89 6.39 -10.77
CA LYS A 13 -2.13 6.56 -11.52
C LYS A 13 -3.34 6.35 -10.63
N ASP A 14 -3.29 5.32 -9.81
CA ASP A 14 -4.39 5.03 -8.91
C ASP A 14 -4.62 6.19 -7.94
N LEU A 15 -3.53 6.75 -7.42
CA LEU A 15 -3.64 7.90 -6.52
C LEU A 15 -4.29 9.09 -7.20
N LYS A 16 -3.96 9.32 -8.46
CA LYS A 16 -4.51 10.45 -9.18
C LYS A 16 -6.00 10.35 -9.41
N LYS A 17 -6.53 9.14 -9.39
CA LYS A 17 -7.96 8.93 -9.57
C LYS A 17 -8.76 9.19 -8.32
N LEU A 18 -8.10 9.32 -7.19
CA LEU A 18 -8.78 9.53 -5.92
C LEU A 18 -9.02 11.02 -5.69
N ASP A 19 -10.07 11.31 -4.93
CA ASP A 19 -10.26 12.69 -4.53
C ASP A 19 -9.16 13.07 -3.56
N LYS A 20 -8.98 14.39 -3.40
CA LYS A 20 -7.86 14.90 -2.61
C LYS A 20 -7.86 14.40 -1.18
N SER A 21 -9.01 14.37 -0.55
CA SER A 21 -9.05 13.98 0.85
C SER A 21 -8.71 12.50 1.03
N THR A 22 -9.16 11.66 0.12
CA THR A 22 -8.82 10.24 0.17
C THR A 22 -7.34 10.02 -0.09
N ALA A 23 -6.80 10.68 -1.10
CA ALA A 23 -5.38 10.56 -1.41
C ALA A 23 -4.53 11.05 -0.24
N SER A 24 -4.92 12.15 0.40
CA SER A 24 -4.21 12.68 1.55
C SER A 24 -4.23 11.71 2.72
N LEU A 25 -5.37 11.08 2.94
CA LEU A 25 -5.50 10.11 4.01
C LEU A 25 -4.54 8.94 3.80
N ILE A 26 -4.51 8.42 2.58
CA ILE A 26 -3.66 7.28 2.26
C ILE A 26 -2.19 7.66 2.36
N LEU A 27 -1.82 8.78 1.76
CA LEU A 27 -0.42 9.21 1.81
C LEU A 27 0.03 9.53 3.22
N GLY A 28 -0.86 10.13 4.01
CA GLY A 28 -0.54 10.40 5.41
C GLY A 28 -0.32 9.14 6.20
N TRP A 29 -1.15 8.14 5.96
CA TRP A 29 -0.99 6.85 6.64
C TRP A 29 0.34 6.19 6.26
N ILE A 30 0.68 6.22 4.97
CA ILE A 30 1.93 5.66 4.51
C ILE A 30 3.12 6.38 5.12
N ARG A 31 3.05 7.70 5.15
CA ARG A 31 4.14 8.49 5.70
C ARG A 31 4.33 8.24 7.19
N LYS A 32 3.23 8.08 7.89
CA LYS A 32 3.30 7.87 9.32
C LYS A 32 3.74 6.46 9.70
N ASN A 33 3.32 5.47 8.95
CA ASN A 33 3.50 4.08 9.36
C ASN A 33 4.54 3.31 8.56
N LEU A 34 4.78 3.69 7.33
CA LEU A 34 5.64 2.91 6.45
C LEU A 34 6.94 3.61 6.08
N GLU A 35 6.88 4.90 5.77
CA GLU A 35 8.10 5.61 5.39
C GLU A 35 9.06 5.67 6.57
N GLY A 36 10.26 5.16 6.36
CA GLY A 36 11.27 5.16 7.40
C GLY A 36 11.07 4.10 8.47
N CYS A 37 10.12 3.20 8.30
CA CYS A 37 9.86 2.19 9.33
C CYS A 37 10.98 1.16 9.37
N ALA A 38 11.14 0.54 10.54
CA ALA A 38 12.15 -0.50 10.70
C ALA A 38 11.70 -1.82 10.10
N ASP A 39 10.41 -2.10 10.15
CA ASP A 39 9.88 -3.36 9.62
C ASP A 39 8.49 -3.14 9.07
N PRO A 40 8.35 -3.13 7.74
CA PRO A 40 7.03 -2.92 7.14
C PRO A 40 6.06 -4.07 7.36
N ARG A 41 6.53 -5.19 7.89
CA ARG A 41 5.67 -6.34 8.12
C ARG A 41 4.88 -6.24 9.43
N VAL A 42 5.13 -5.21 10.22
CA VAL A 42 4.38 -4.99 11.45
C VAL A 42 2.93 -4.65 11.14
N HIS A 43 2.70 -3.99 10.01
CA HIS A 43 1.35 -3.65 9.57
C HIS A 43 0.94 -4.54 8.41
N GLY A 44 -0.36 -4.69 8.24
CA GLY A 44 -0.88 -5.41 7.10
C GLY A 44 -0.71 -6.91 7.20
N LYS A 45 -0.83 -7.57 6.06
CA LYS A 45 -0.74 -9.01 5.97
C LYS A 45 0.01 -9.43 4.72
N GLY A 46 0.76 -10.52 4.85
CA GLY A 46 1.40 -11.11 3.69
C GLY A 46 0.41 -11.85 2.83
N LEU A 47 0.69 -11.91 1.55
CA LEU A 47 -0.08 -12.76 0.65
C LEU A 47 0.42 -14.18 0.80
N THR A 48 -0.51 -15.11 0.70
CA THR A 48 -0.18 -16.49 0.96
C THR A 48 0.62 -17.11 -0.15
N ALA A 49 1.32 -18.14 0.24
CA ALA A 49 1.90 -19.12 -0.65
C ALA A 49 2.99 -18.59 -1.53
N ASN A 50 2.71 -18.23 -2.72
CA ASN A 50 3.73 -18.11 -3.74
C ASN A 50 4.33 -16.73 -3.92
N HIS A 51 3.97 -15.81 -3.07
CA HIS A 51 4.38 -14.42 -3.27
C HIS A 51 5.19 -13.92 -2.10
N SER A 52 6.39 -14.45 -1.97
CA SER A 52 7.26 -13.95 -0.93
C SER A 52 7.59 -12.50 -1.25
N GLY A 53 7.55 -11.67 -0.24
CA GLY A 53 7.82 -10.26 -0.41
C GLY A 53 6.61 -9.41 -0.71
N GLU A 54 5.49 -10.02 -1.07
CA GLU A 54 4.29 -9.23 -1.30
C GLU A 54 3.49 -9.06 -0.03
N TRP A 55 2.92 -7.86 0.13
CA TRP A 55 2.28 -7.50 1.37
C TRP A 55 1.10 -6.60 1.10
N ARG A 56 0.07 -6.72 1.90
CA ARG A 56 -1.15 -5.94 1.72
C ARG A 56 -1.44 -5.11 2.94
N TYR A 57 -1.73 -3.84 2.71
CA TYR A 57 -2.12 -2.91 3.78
C TYR A 57 -3.53 -2.43 3.54
N ARG A 58 -4.19 -2.07 4.62
CA ARG A 58 -5.54 -1.56 4.54
C ARG A 58 -5.57 -0.16 5.14
N VAL A 59 -6.06 0.80 4.37
CA VAL A 59 -6.19 2.17 4.81
C VAL A 59 -7.60 2.62 4.51
N GLY A 60 -8.44 2.74 5.55
CA GLY A 60 -9.83 3.07 5.34
C GLY A 60 -10.50 2.03 4.46
N ASP A 61 -11.09 2.48 3.37
CA ASP A 61 -11.76 1.60 2.42
C ASP A 61 -10.86 1.14 1.30
N TYR A 62 -9.59 1.44 1.39
CA TYR A 62 -8.65 1.12 0.31
C TYR A 62 -7.63 0.09 0.75
N ARG A 63 -7.13 -0.65 -0.21
CA ARG A 63 -6.08 -1.63 0.00
C ARG A 63 -4.88 -1.25 -0.82
N LEU A 64 -3.72 -1.40 -0.22
CA LEU A 64 -2.45 -1.15 -0.88
C LEU A 64 -1.75 -2.48 -1.08
N LEU A 65 -1.39 -2.78 -2.31
CA LEU A 65 -0.57 -3.94 -2.58
C LEU A 65 0.87 -3.45 -2.71
N ALA A 66 1.77 -4.06 -1.98
CA ALA A 66 3.15 -3.62 -1.94
C ALA A 66 4.09 -4.79 -2.06
N GLU A 67 5.31 -4.50 -2.46
CA GLU A 67 6.37 -5.48 -2.50
C GLU A 67 7.48 -5.01 -1.57
N ILE A 68 7.89 -5.89 -0.66
CA ILE A 68 8.95 -5.57 0.30
C ILE A 68 10.26 -6.04 -0.28
N GLN A 69 11.18 -5.11 -0.46
CA GLN A 69 12.53 -5.39 -0.95
C GLN A 69 13.52 -4.95 0.11
N ASP A 70 14.79 -5.22 -0.12
CA ASP A 70 15.82 -4.81 0.82
C ASP A 70 15.85 -3.29 0.93
N GLY A 71 15.46 -2.78 2.10
CA GLY A 71 15.49 -1.35 2.35
C GLY A 71 14.46 -0.53 1.61
N LYS A 72 13.52 -1.20 0.92
CA LYS A 72 12.60 -0.50 0.06
C LYS A 72 11.23 -1.16 0.12
N LEU A 73 10.20 -0.33 0.15
CA LEU A 73 8.82 -0.81 0.10
C LEU A 73 8.14 -0.16 -1.10
N VAL A 74 7.83 -0.97 -2.10
CA VAL A 74 7.24 -0.45 -3.33
C VAL A 74 5.74 -0.66 -3.31
N ILE A 75 4.99 0.43 -3.35
CA ILE A 75 3.53 0.34 -3.46
C ILE A 75 3.20 0.06 -4.92
N LEU A 76 2.66 -1.10 -5.19
CA LEU A 76 2.41 -1.54 -6.56
C LEU A 76 1.09 -1.05 -7.11
N MET A 77 0.04 -1.05 -6.28
CA MET A 77 -1.26 -0.58 -6.72
C MET A 77 -2.15 -0.32 -5.52
N LEU A 78 -3.17 0.50 -5.75
CA LEU A 78 -4.20 0.78 -4.77
C LEU A 78 -5.53 0.32 -5.33
N THR A 79 -6.33 -0.35 -4.52
CA THR A 79 -7.65 -0.78 -4.94
C THR A 79 -8.66 -0.42 -3.88
N SER A 80 -9.90 -0.24 -4.30
CA SER A 80 -10.96 -0.02 -3.36
C SER A 80 -11.30 -1.32 -2.65
N GLY A 81 -11.47 -1.22 -1.34
CA GLY A 81 -11.85 -2.37 -0.56
C GLY A 81 -13.35 -2.50 -0.37
N HIS A 82 -14.12 -1.68 -1.07
CA HIS A 82 -15.57 -1.70 -0.92
C HIS A 82 -16.15 -3.00 -1.41
N ARG A 83 -16.94 -3.59 -0.56
CA ARG A 83 -17.53 -4.87 -0.85
C ARG A 83 -18.40 -4.87 -2.08
N SER A 84 -19.18 -3.81 -2.23
CA SER A 84 -20.14 -3.73 -3.31
C SER A 84 -19.51 -3.83 -4.68
N GLU A 85 -18.22 -3.57 -4.78
CA GLU A 85 -17.54 -3.62 -6.06
C GLU A 85 -17.05 -5.00 -6.42
N VAL A 86 -16.99 -5.87 -5.46
CA VAL A 86 -16.45 -7.20 -5.67
C VAL A 86 -17.34 -8.05 -6.54
N TYR A 87 -18.62 -7.77 -6.54
CA TYR A 87 -19.60 -8.61 -7.18
C TYR A 87 -20.06 -8.13 -8.52
N GLN A 88 -19.40 -7.18 -9.06
CA GLN A 88 -19.79 -6.61 -10.35
C GLN A 88 -19.27 -7.42 -11.51
#